data_c81640e6683cf48b9796c85a5aeb159e
#
_entry.id   c81640e6683cf48b9796c85a5aeb159e
#
_cell.length_a   1.000
_cell.length_b   1.000
_cell.length_c   1.000
_cell.angle_alpha   90.00
_cell.angle_beta   90.00
_cell.angle_gamma   90.00
#
_symmetry.space_group_name_H-M   'P 1'
#
loop_
_entity.id
_entity.type
_entity.pdbx_description
1 polymer ?
#
loop_
_entity_poly.entity_id
_entity_poly.type
_entity_poly.pdbx_seq_one_letter_code
_entity_poly.pdbx_strand_id
1 'polypeptide(L)'
;MGALIGMKIRHIKPHRLVQPLIKANKAGLGLNISQLETHFLAGGNVDRVINALIAAQRANIPMAFEKACAIDLAGRDVFEAVQMSVNPKVINTPPVAAVAKDGIQLIAKARVTVRANIKQLVGGAGEETVLARVGEGIVTTVGSAETHKQVLENPDLISRTVLSKGLDAGTAYEILSIDIADVDVGRNIGAQLMMDQAESDRRVAQAKAEERRAMAVAHEQEMKAAVQEMRAKVVEAEAEVPKAMAAALREGKLGVMDYYQMQNTIADTSMRDSIAKASAPQSTPTHSLEKK
;
A
#
# COMPACT_ATOMS: atom_id res chain seq x y z
N MET A 1 -25.74 -20.77 58.97
CA MET A 1 -27.17 -20.52 58.67
C MET A 1 -27.40 -19.12 58.13
N GLY A 2 -26.87 -18.06 58.74
CA GLY A 2 -27.08 -16.66 58.27
C GLY A 2 -26.67 -16.40 56.83
N ALA A 3 -25.56 -16.96 56.34
CA ALA A 3 -25.10 -16.80 54.97
C ALA A 3 -26.05 -17.38 53.90
N LEU A 4 -26.69 -18.51 54.20
CA LEU A 4 -27.66 -19.16 53.26
C LEU A 4 -28.97 -18.36 53.15
N ILE A 5 -29.39 -17.71 54.25
CA ILE A 5 -30.57 -16.84 54.29
C ILE A 5 -30.29 -15.56 53.48
N GLY A 6 -29.09 -14.97 53.66
CA GLY A 6 -28.64 -13.80 52.90
C GLY A 6 -28.58 -14.07 51.37
N MET A 7 -28.10 -15.23 50.93
CA MET A 7 -28.06 -15.61 49.53
C MET A 7 -29.47 -15.75 48.91
N LYS A 8 -30.44 -16.29 49.70
CA LYS A 8 -31.81 -16.42 49.24
C LYS A 8 -32.49 -15.07 49.03
N ILE A 9 -32.19 -14.08 49.92
CA ILE A 9 -32.68 -12.71 49.79
C ILE A 9 -32.11 -12.03 48.51
N ARG A 10 -30.87 -12.33 48.15
CA ARG A 10 -30.20 -11.77 46.96
C ARG A 10 -30.46 -12.59 45.65
N HIS A 11 -31.42 -13.51 45.68
CA HIS A 11 -31.79 -14.40 44.55
C HIS A 11 -30.65 -15.28 44.01
N ILE A 12 -29.61 -15.53 44.83
CA ILE A 12 -28.51 -16.41 44.45
C ILE A 12 -28.88 -17.87 44.72
N LYS A 13 -28.74 -18.74 43.74
CA LYS A 13 -28.93 -20.17 43.91
C LYS A 13 -27.80 -20.73 44.79
N PRO A 14 -28.05 -21.21 46.03
CA PRO A 14 -26.98 -21.60 46.97
C PRO A 14 -25.99 -22.64 46.40
N HIS A 15 -26.46 -23.58 45.58
CA HIS A 15 -25.62 -24.65 45.04
C HIS A 15 -24.47 -24.09 44.13
N ARG A 16 -24.68 -22.95 43.51
CA ARG A 16 -23.65 -22.32 42.64
C ARG A 16 -22.46 -21.75 43.43
N LEU A 17 -22.59 -21.51 44.72
CA LEU A 17 -21.52 -21.03 45.60
C LEU A 17 -21.05 -22.12 46.56
N VAL A 18 -21.98 -22.95 47.08
CA VAL A 18 -21.65 -23.98 48.06
C VAL A 18 -20.78 -25.10 47.44
N GLN A 19 -21.12 -25.58 46.25
CA GLN A 19 -20.30 -26.62 45.59
C GLN A 19 -18.86 -26.15 45.31
N PRO A 20 -18.61 -24.99 44.67
CA PRO A 20 -17.26 -24.51 44.50
C PRO A 20 -16.53 -24.27 45.85
N LEU A 21 -17.24 -23.80 46.88
CA LEU A 21 -16.62 -23.65 48.19
C LEU A 21 -16.18 -24.98 48.79
N ILE A 22 -16.99 -26.03 48.68
CA ILE A 22 -16.62 -27.38 49.12
C ILE A 22 -15.37 -27.86 48.38
N LYS A 23 -15.32 -27.66 47.05
CA LYS A 23 -14.15 -27.99 46.26
C LYS A 23 -12.89 -27.20 46.75
N ALA A 24 -13.03 -25.89 46.97
CA ALA A 24 -11.97 -25.04 47.45
C ALA A 24 -11.42 -25.49 48.79
N ASN A 25 -12.32 -25.78 49.77
CA ASN A 25 -11.92 -26.25 51.10
C ASN A 25 -11.27 -27.63 51.08
N LYS A 26 -11.76 -28.56 50.22
CA LYS A 26 -11.12 -29.88 50.04
C LYS A 26 -9.71 -29.73 49.40
N ALA A 27 -9.50 -28.71 48.60
CA ALA A 27 -8.21 -28.40 48.03
C ALA A 27 -7.29 -27.60 48.94
N GLY A 28 -7.78 -27.15 50.10
CA GLY A 28 -6.99 -26.38 51.08
C GLY A 28 -6.79 -24.90 50.71
N LEU A 29 -7.67 -24.31 49.89
CA LEU A 29 -7.55 -22.92 49.42
C LEU A 29 -7.95 -21.88 50.49
N GLY A 30 -8.60 -22.25 51.61
CA GLY A 30 -8.94 -21.37 52.73
C GLY A 30 -9.86 -20.18 52.36
N LEU A 31 -10.72 -20.34 51.36
CA LEU A 31 -11.59 -19.26 50.87
C LEU A 31 -12.87 -19.10 51.68
N ASN A 32 -13.34 -17.85 51.83
CA ASN A 32 -14.58 -17.52 52.53
C ASN A 32 -15.75 -17.40 51.49
N ILE A 33 -16.95 -17.72 51.98
CA ILE A 33 -18.16 -17.65 51.18
C ILE A 33 -18.47 -16.24 50.69
N SER A 34 -18.11 -15.21 51.50
CA SER A 34 -18.30 -13.80 51.16
C SER A 34 -17.47 -13.40 49.90
N GLN A 35 -16.24 -13.90 49.81
CA GLN A 35 -15.36 -13.64 48.64
C GLN A 35 -15.96 -14.24 47.33
N LEU A 36 -16.46 -15.47 47.40
CA LEU A 36 -17.13 -16.14 46.27
C LEU A 36 -18.43 -15.42 45.89
N GLU A 37 -19.19 -14.94 46.88
CA GLU A 37 -20.41 -14.21 46.63
C GLU A 37 -20.15 -12.87 45.96
N THR A 38 -19.12 -12.14 46.38
CA THR A 38 -18.71 -10.88 45.75
C THR A 38 -18.33 -11.08 44.29
N HIS A 39 -17.54 -12.10 44.00
CA HIS A 39 -17.15 -12.42 42.62
C HIS A 39 -18.36 -12.82 41.75
N PHE A 40 -19.27 -13.63 42.30
CA PHE A 40 -20.49 -14.01 41.60
C PHE A 40 -21.39 -12.82 41.30
N LEU A 41 -21.56 -11.90 42.26
CA LEU A 41 -22.37 -10.69 42.06
C LEU A 41 -21.72 -9.72 41.05
N ALA A 42 -20.41 -9.73 40.92
CA ALA A 42 -19.68 -8.97 39.91
C ALA A 42 -19.83 -9.58 38.51
N GLY A 43 -20.55 -10.71 38.37
CA GLY A 43 -20.78 -11.38 37.08
C GLY A 43 -19.73 -12.44 36.69
N GLY A 44 -18.80 -12.76 37.62
CA GLY A 44 -17.76 -13.74 37.41
C GLY A 44 -18.23 -15.20 37.51
N ASN A 45 -17.43 -16.13 36.97
CA ASN A 45 -17.67 -17.56 37.00
C ASN A 45 -16.89 -18.25 38.16
N VAL A 46 -17.56 -18.37 39.33
CA VAL A 46 -16.92 -18.92 40.52
C VAL A 46 -16.37 -20.33 40.33
N ASP A 47 -17.10 -21.22 39.66
CA ASP A 47 -16.65 -22.60 39.49
C ASP A 47 -15.39 -22.69 38.63
N ARG A 48 -15.32 -21.88 37.58
CA ARG A 48 -14.14 -21.77 36.68
C ARG A 48 -12.92 -21.24 37.45
N VAL A 49 -13.09 -20.20 38.23
CA VAL A 49 -12.03 -19.59 39.04
C VAL A 49 -11.50 -20.59 40.08
N ILE A 50 -12.39 -21.30 40.77
CA ILE A 50 -11.99 -22.33 41.76
C ILE A 50 -11.24 -23.48 41.12
N ASN A 51 -11.72 -24.00 39.97
CA ASN A 51 -11.03 -25.06 39.24
C ASN A 51 -9.65 -24.60 38.78
N ALA A 52 -9.52 -23.33 38.34
CA ALA A 52 -8.24 -22.72 37.97
C ALA A 52 -7.27 -22.62 39.15
N LEU A 53 -7.75 -22.18 40.33
CA LEU A 53 -6.93 -22.11 41.52
C LEU A 53 -6.45 -23.47 42.02
N ILE A 54 -7.32 -24.49 41.95
CA ILE A 54 -6.94 -25.87 42.26
C ILE A 54 -5.86 -26.39 41.31
N ALA A 55 -6.01 -26.10 40.04
CA ALA A 55 -5.00 -26.48 39.04
C ALA A 55 -3.67 -25.73 39.26
N ALA A 56 -3.72 -24.41 39.54
CA ALA A 56 -2.54 -23.60 39.85
C ALA A 56 -1.79 -24.11 41.08
N GLN A 57 -2.54 -24.43 42.17
CA GLN A 57 -1.95 -24.99 43.37
C GLN A 57 -1.26 -26.32 43.13
N ARG A 58 -1.89 -27.23 42.36
CA ARG A 58 -1.28 -28.51 42.00
C ARG A 58 -0.04 -28.37 41.13
N ALA A 59 0.01 -27.33 40.31
CA ALA A 59 1.16 -27.01 39.46
C ALA A 59 2.24 -26.17 40.19
N ASN A 60 2.07 -25.88 41.49
CA ASN A 60 2.94 -25.00 42.27
C ASN A 60 3.06 -23.58 41.67
N ILE A 61 2.03 -23.08 41.04
CA ILE A 61 1.95 -21.73 40.47
C ILE A 61 1.35 -20.80 41.52
N PRO A 62 2.06 -19.76 41.96
CA PRO A 62 1.52 -18.81 42.94
C PRO A 62 0.44 -17.95 42.30
N MET A 63 -0.83 -18.18 42.64
CA MET A 63 -1.98 -17.44 42.17
C MET A 63 -2.88 -17.07 43.35
N ALA A 64 -3.06 -15.78 43.61
CA ALA A 64 -4.01 -15.27 44.61
C ALA A 64 -5.44 -15.31 44.04
N PHE A 65 -6.42 -15.50 44.90
CA PHE A 65 -7.85 -15.51 44.54
C PHE A 65 -8.28 -14.21 43.84
N GLU A 66 -7.86 -13.06 44.38
CA GLU A 66 -8.18 -11.74 43.83
C GLU A 66 -7.66 -11.60 42.36
N LYS A 67 -6.48 -12.13 42.10
CA LYS A 67 -5.90 -12.12 40.76
C LYS A 67 -6.66 -13.01 39.81
N ALA A 68 -7.07 -14.21 40.24
CA ALA A 68 -7.89 -15.10 39.44
C ALA A 68 -9.25 -14.46 39.11
N CYS A 69 -9.87 -13.81 40.09
CA CYS A 69 -11.11 -13.05 39.90
C CYS A 69 -10.94 -11.88 38.91
N ALA A 70 -9.84 -11.14 38.99
CA ALA A 70 -9.55 -10.03 38.08
C ALA A 70 -9.38 -10.52 36.61
N ILE A 71 -8.76 -11.68 36.39
CA ILE A 71 -8.59 -12.30 35.07
C ILE A 71 -9.96 -12.73 34.52
N ASP A 72 -10.81 -13.38 35.33
CA ASP A 72 -12.15 -13.85 34.92
C ASP A 72 -13.07 -12.65 34.58
N LEU A 73 -13.08 -11.61 35.41
CA LEU A 73 -13.84 -10.38 35.16
C LEU A 73 -13.32 -9.57 33.96
N ALA A 74 -12.04 -9.71 33.60
CA ALA A 74 -11.48 -9.17 32.35
C ALA A 74 -11.90 -9.97 31.11
N GLY A 75 -12.74 -11.02 31.27
CA GLY A 75 -13.27 -11.83 30.17
C GLY A 75 -12.31 -12.92 29.67
N ARG A 76 -11.23 -13.22 30.41
CA ARG A 76 -10.29 -14.29 30.05
C ARG A 76 -10.55 -15.58 30.83
N ASP A 77 -10.33 -16.72 30.18
CA ASP A 77 -10.44 -18.01 30.85
C ASP A 77 -9.23 -18.28 31.75
N VAL A 78 -9.43 -18.17 33.05
CA VAL A 78 -8.37 -18.38 34.05
C VAL A 78 -7.87 -19.82 34.02
N PHE A 79 -8.78 -20.80 33.82
CA PHE A 79 -8.40 -22.21 33.79
C PHE A 79 -7.55 -22.57 32.59
N GLU A 80 -7.95 -22.09 31.40
CA GLU A 80 -7.14 -22.24 30.18
C GLU A 80 -5.78 -21.57 30.33
N ALA A 81 -5.71 -20.38 30.92
CA ALA A 81 -4.45 -19.68 31.17
C ALA A 81 -3.49 -20.45 32.08
N VAL A 82 -4.03 -21.08 33.16
CA VAL A 82 -3.22 -21.95 34.01
C VAL A 82 -2.75 -23.18 33.25
N GLN A 83 -3.61 -23.82 32.47
CA GLN A 83 -3.21 -24.96 31.63
C GLN A 83 -2.12 -24.59 30.64
N MET A 84 -2.26 -23.45 29.94
CA MET A 84 -1.24 -22.95 28.99
C MET A 84 0.06 -22.52 29.67
N SER A 85 0.01 -22.20 30.97
CA SER A 85 1.24 -21.92 31.73
C SER A 85 2.03 -23.20 32.03
N VAL A 86 1.35 -24.36 32.18
CA VAL A 86 1.97 -25.65 32.42
C VAL A 86 2.31 -26.35 31.10
N ASN A 87 1.35 -26.37 30.17
CA ASN A 87 1.46 -27.00 28.85
C ASN A 87 1.46 -25.91 27.79
N PRO A 88 2.61 -25.55 27.22
CA PRO A 88 2.66 -24.56 26.14
C PRO A 88 1.78 -24.95 24.97
N LYS A 89 1.16 -23.94 24.33
CA LYS A 89 0.30 -24.09 23.16
C LYS A 89 1.08 -23.69 21.92
N VAL A 90 0.91 -24.46 20.85
CA VAL A 90 1.44 -24.08 19.53
C VAL A 90 0.36 -23.34 18.76
N ILE A 91 0.65 -22.14 18.30
CA ILE A 91 -0.17 -21.34 17.42
C ILE A 91 0.49 -21.18 16.06
N ASN A 92 -0.30 -21.29 14.98
CA ASN A 92 0.19 -21.15 13.63
C ASN A 92 -0.04 -19.73 13.13
N THR A 93 0.98 -19.12 12.51
CA THR A 93 0.77 -17.85 11.83
C THR A 93 0.00 -18.07 10.53
N PRO A 94 -0.80 -17.09 10.10
CA PRO A 94 -1.25 -17.06 8.71
C PRO A 94 -0.02 -16.95 7.79
N PRO A 95 -0.14 -17.28 6.49
CA PRO A 95 0.96 -17.09 5.54
C PRO A 95 1.33 -15.60 5.46
N VAL A 96 2.59 -15.29 5.77
CA VAL A 96 3.12 -13.93 5.76
C VAL A 96 3.95 -13.75 4.50
N ALA A 97 3.53 -12.83 3.65
CA ALA A 97 4.22 -12.49 2.42
C ALA A 97 5.19 -11.32 2.65
N ALA A 98 6.43 -11.48 2.28
CA ALA A 98 7.47 -10.44 2.37
C ALA A 98 8.34 -10.46 1.11
N VAL A 99 8.97 -9.33 0.77
CA VAL A 99 9.81 -9.20 -0.42
C VAL A 99 11.23 -8.93 0.02
N ALA A 100 12.17 -9.75 -0.46
CA ALA A 100 13.58 -9.53 -0.24
C ALA A 100 14.13 -8.41 -1.15
N LYS A 101 15.35 -7.93 -0.87
CA LYS A 101 15.93 -6.81 -1.65
C LYS A 101 16.15 -7.12 -3.13
N ASP A 102 16.26 -8.39 -3.49
CA ASP A 102 16.34 -8.85 -4.88
C ASP A 102 15.00 -8.81 -5.63
N GLY A 103 13.93 -8.35 -4.96
CA GLY A 103 12.61 -8.19 -5.55
C GLY A 103 11.77 -9.46 -5.59
N ILE A 104 12.24 -10.57 -5.02
CA ILE A 104 11.52 -11.84 -4.98
C ILE A 104 10.68 -11.92 -3.70
N GLN A 105 9.40 -12.24 -3.87
CA GLN A 105 8.48 -12.46 -2.78
C GLN A 105 8.70 -13.83 -2.16
N LEU A 106 8.75 -13.88 -0.83
CA LEU A 106 8.71 -15.09 -0.04
C LEU A 106 7.41 -15.13 0.77
N ILE A 107 6.83 -16.31 0.90
CA ILE A 107 5.63 -16.56 1.72
C ILE A 107 6.06 -17.54 2.82
N ALA A 108 6.14 -17.03 4.04
CA ALA A 108 6.56 -17.82 5.19
C ALA A 108 5.38 -18.14 6.11
N LYS A 109 5.38 -19.37 6.65
CA LYS A 109 4.46 -19.81 7.71
C LYS A 109 5.30 -20.21 8.91
N ALA A 110 4.94 -19.71 10.09
CA ALA A 110 5.62 -20.05 11.32
C ALA A 110 4.68 -20.71 12.33
N ARG A 111 5.24 -21.57 13.17
CA ARG A 111 4.63 -22.12 14.38
C ARG A 111 5.25 -21.45 15.58
N VAL A 112 4.43 -20.85 16.40
CA VAL A 112 4.88 -20.14 17.60
C VAL A 112 4.43 -20.93 18.80
N THR A 113 5.38 -21.40 19.61
CA THR A 113 5.11 -22.05 20.88
C THR A 113 5.04 -20.97 21.95
N VAL A 114 3.89 -20.82 22.58
CA VAL A 114 3.62 -19.80 23.58
C VAL A 114 3.23 -20.41 24.91
N ARG A 115 3.59 -19.73 25.99
CA ARG A 115 3.20 -20.03 27.35
C ARG A 115 2.46 -18.83 27.93
N ALA A 116 1.36 -19.07 28.67
CA ALA A 116 0.66 -17.98 29.34
C ALA A 116 1.50 -17.38 30.49
N ASN A 117 1.67 -16.07 30.47
CA ASN A 117 2.30 -15.33 31.58
C ASN A 117 1.22 -14.84 32.54
N ILE A 118 1.01 -15.58 33.62
CA ILE A 118 -0.03 -15.28 34.62
C ILE A 118 0.12 -13.88 35.22
N LYS A 119 1.36 -13.35 35.28
CA LYS A 119 1.60 -12.02 35.84
C LYS A 119 1.05 -10.91 34.97
N GLN A 120 1.03 -11.12 33.66
CA GLN A 120 0.63 -10.12 32.63
C GLN A 120 -0.71 -10.44 31.97
N LEU A 121 -1.46 -11.43 32.47
CA LEU A 121 -2.76 -11.78 31.92
C LEU A 121 -3.78 -10.61 32.01
N VAL A 122 -3.74 -9.83 33.07
CA VAL A 122 -4.57 -8.62 33.19
C VAL A 122 -3.83 -7.47 32.52
N GLY A 123 -4.43 -6.89 31.48
CA GLY A 123 -3.86 -5.77 30.73
C GLY A 123 -2.85 -6.15 29.62
N GLY A 124 -2.41 -7.40 29.53
CA GLY A 124 -1.54 -7.86 28.44
C GLY A 124 -2.30 -8.08 27.12
N ALA A 125 -1.63 -7.90 26.00
CA ALA A 125 -2.20 -8.14 24.67
C ALA A 125 -2.49 -9.63 24.42
N GLY A 126 -3.44 -9.92 23.54
CA GLY A 126 -3.88 -11.29 23.20
C GLY A 126 -2.99 -12.03 22.21
N GLU A 127 -3.42 -13.23 21.85
CA GLU A 127 -2.77 -14.13 20.88
C GLU A 127 -2.58 -13.45 19.51
N GLU A 128 -3.58 -12.70 19.05
CA GLU A 128 -3.53 -11.98 17.77
C GLU A 128 -2.37 -10.97 17.71
N THR A 129 -2.08 -10.30 18.83
CA THR A 129 -0.96 -9.36 18.90
C THR A 129 0.39 -10.06 18.81
N VAL A 130 0.51 -11.24 19.41
CA VAL A 130 1.73 -12.07 19.28
C VAL A 130 1.93 -12.47 17.82
N LEU A 131 0.87 -12.96 17.16
CA LEU A 131 0.91 -13.34 15.74
C LEU A 131 1.27 -12.15 14.84
N ALA A 132 0.68 -10.98 15.09
CA ALA A 132 0.98 -9.76 14.32
C ALA A 132 2.46 -9.35 14.47
N ARG A 133 3.01 -9.37 15.69
CA ARG A 133 4.41 -9.04 15.95
C ARG A 133 5.38 -10.04 15.33
N VAL A 134 5.05 -11.34 15.41
CA VAL A 134 5.84 -12.38 14.73
C VAL A 134 5.83 -12.17 13.22
N GLY A 135 4.64 -11.87 12.66
CA GLY A 135 4.51 -11.52 11.24
C GLY A 135 5.35 -10.30 10.84
N GLU A 136 5.35 -9.23 11.64
CA GLU A 136 6.21 -8.06 11.45
C GLU A 136 7.70 -8.43 11.50
N GLY A 137 8.07 -9.30 12.44
CA GLY A 137 9.45 -9.80 12.54
C GLY A 137 9.88 -10.58 11.30
N ILE A 138 8.99 -11.43 10.75
CA ILE A 138 9.23 -12.14 9.50
C ILE A 138 9.44 -11.15 8.34
N VAL A 139 8.50 -10.20 8.16
CA VAL A 139 8.59 -9.19 7.11
C VAL A 139 9.88 -8.38 7.21
N THR A 140 10.24 -7.95 8.40
CA THR A 140 11.47 -7.17 8.63
C THR A 140 12.72 -7.97 8.29
N THR A 141 12.77 -9.24 8.70
CA THR A 141 13.95 -10.10 8.46
C THR A 141 14.11 -10.44 6.98
N VAL A 142 13.01 -10.81 6.31
CA VAL A 142 13.01 -11.08 4.86
C VAL A 142 13.36 -9.81 4.07
N GLY A 143 12.76 -8.66 4.42
CA GLY A 143 13.01 -7.39 3.75
C GLY A 143 14.42 -6.84 3.94
N SER A 144 15.13 -7.26 5.00
CA SER A 144 16.54 -6.90 5.23
C SER A 144 17.53 -7.82 4.51
N ALA A 145 17.10 -9.03 4.09
CA ALA A 145 17.96 -9.98 3.40
C ALA A 145 18.29 -9.49 1.98
N GLU A 146 19.56 -9.65 1.58
CA GLU A 146 20.03 -9.24 0.26
C GLU A 146 19.41 -10.10 -0.86
N THR A 147 19.24 -11.40 -0.59
CA THR A 147 18.68 -12.35 -1.54
C THR A 147 17.69 -13.29 -0.87
N HIS A 148 16.65 -13.70 -1.61
CA HIS A 148 15.70 -14.72 -1.17
C HIS A 148 16.40 -16.05 -0.81
N LYS A 149 17.51 -16.41 -1.49
CA LYS A 149 18.27 -17.64 -1.25
C LYS A 149 18.86 -17.67 0.16
N GLN A 150 19.36 -16.55 0.65
CA GLN A 150 19.92 -16.43 1.99
C GLN A 150 18.89 -16.78 3.08
N VAL A 151 17.63 -16.41 2.87
CA VAL A 151 16.53 -16.72 3.79
C VAL A 151 16.16 -18.21 3.71
N LEU A 152 16.15 -18.78 2.50
CA LEU A 152 15.85 -20.20 2.28
C LEU A 152 16.94 -21.14 2.82
N GLU A 153 18.20 -20.73 2.74
CA GLU A 153 19.33 -21.49 3.29
C GLU A 153 19.35 -21.47 4.82
N ASN A 154 18.92 -20.37 5.43
CA ASN A 154 18.97 -20.19 6.89
C ASN A 154 17.66 -19.59 7.43
N PRO A 155 16.54 -20.32 7.42
CA PRO A 155 15.26 -19.83 7.95
C PRO A 155 15.32 -19.52 9.45
N ASP A 156 16.25 -20.15 10.19
CA ASP A 156 16.48 -19.88 11.62
C ASP A 156 16.91 -18.44 11.92
N LEU A 157 17.42 -17.71 10.94
CA LEU A 157 17.70 -16.28 11.10
C LEU A 157 16.44 -15.49 11.45
N ILE A 158 15.30 -15.87 10.88
CA ILE A 158 14.01 -15.26 11.17
C ILE A 158 13.66 -15.47 12.65
N SER A 159 13.71 -16.73 13.10
CA SER A 159 13.40 -17.12 14.48
C SER A 159 14.27 -16.38 15.49
N ARG A 160 15.58 -16.33 15.27
CA ARG A 160 16.53 -15.63 16.14
C ARG A 160 16.29 -14.12 16.18
N THR A 161 16.06 -13.49 15.02
CA THR A 161 15.81 -12.05 14.93
C THR A 161 14.51 -11.68 15.64
N VAL A 162 13.46 -12.48 15.48
CA VAL A 162 12.17 -12.26 16.13
C VAL A 162 12.27 -12.41 17.64
N LEU A 163 12.96 -13.46 18.13
CA LEU A 163 13.16 -13.67 19.56
C LEU A 163 14.05 -12.59 20.19
N SER A 164 15.10 -12.14 19.50
CA SER A 164 16.01 -11.11 20.02
C SER A 164 15.34 -9.74 20.20
N LYS A 165 14.25 -9.47 19.47
CA LYS A 165 13.47 -8.22 19.58
C LYS A 165 12.55 -8.17 20.80
N GLY A 166 12.40 -9.26 21.56
CA GLY A 166 11.55 -9.31 22.75
C GLY A 166 10.09 -8.95 22.43
N LEU A 167 9.53 -9.54 21.38
CA LEU A 167 8.20 -9.23 20.87
C LEU A 167 7.05 -9.66 21.81
N ASP A 168 7.36 -10.39 22.87
CA ASP A 168 6.45 -10.78 23.94
C ASP A 168 6.20 -9.67 24.99
N ALA A 169 6.99 -8.59 24.96
CA ALA A 169 6.84 -7.50 25.90
C ALA A 169 5.42 -6.89 25.88
N GLY A 170 4.75 -6.85 27.05
CA GLY A 170 3.39 -6.34 27.18
C GLY A 170 2.30 -7.24 26.64
N THR A 171 2.61 -8.52 26.34
CA THR A 171 1.61 -9.54 25.98
C THR A 171 1.27 -10.42 27.19
N ALA A 172 0.12 -11.08 27.13
CA ALA A 172 -0.29 -12.08 28.11
C ALA A 172 0.45 -13.42 27.92
N TYR A 173 1.27 -13.51 26.91
CA TYR A 173 1.97 -14.73 26.51
C TYR A 173 3.48 -14.47 26.43
N GLU A 174 4.24 -15.50 26.75
CA GLU A 174 5.68 -15.58 26.57
C GLU A 174 5.99 -16.51 25.41
N ILE A 175 6.82 -16.07 24.48
CA ILE A 175 7.22 -16.88 23.32
C ILE A 175 8.38 -17.77 23.72
N LEU A 176 8.21 -19.08 23.62
CA LEU A 176 9.25 -20.08 23.93
C LEU A 176 10.08 -20.42 22.71
N SER A 177 9.42 -20.68 21.57
CA SER A 177 10.10 -20.93 20.29
C SER A 177 9.28 -20.39 19.13
N ILE A 178 9.98 -20.11 18.04
CA ILE A 178 9.39 -19.80 16.74
C ILE A 178 10.03 -20.72 15.74
N ASP A 179 9.26 -21.61 15.16
CA ASP A 179 9.72 -22.58 14.19
C ASP A 179 9.16 -22.23 12.82
N ILE A 180 10.01 -22.01 11.84
CA ILE A 180 9.56 -21.75 10.47
C ILE A 180 9.12 -23.08 9.88
N ALA A 181 7.82 -23.19 9.60
CA ALA A 181 7.22 -24.43 9.13
C ALA A 181 7.37 -24.61 7.62
N ASP A 182 7.30 -23.51 6.87
CA ASP A 182 7.30 -23.53 5.42
C ASP A 182 7.72 -22.15 4.88
N VAL A 183 8.49 -22.14 3.79
CA VAL A 183 8.88 -20.93 3.08
C VAL A 183 8.76 -21.18 1.59
N ASP A 184 7.72 -20.63 1.00
CA ASP A 184 7.45 -20.70 -0.42
C ASP A 184 8.02 -19.50 -1.17
N VAL A 185 8.55 -19.74 -2.38
CA VAL A 185 8.95 -18.66 -3.29
C VAL A 185 7.74 -18.19 -4.07
N GLY A 186 7.39 -16.93 -3.91
CA GLY A 186 6.28 -16.29 -4.60
C GLY A 186 6.69 -15.68 -5.95
N ARG A 187 6.12 -14.52 -6.26
CA ARG A 187 6.34 -13.82 -7.54
C ARG A 187 7.62 -12.98 -7.50
N ASN A 188 8.20 -12.76 -8.67
CA ASN A 188 9.25 -11.75 -8.83
C ASN A 188 8.60 -10.36 -9.00
N ILE A 189 8.37 -9.69 -7.89
CA ILE A 189 7.74 -8.36 -7.86
C ILE A 189 8.67 -7.29 -8.42
N GLY A 190 9.99 -7.46 -8.21
CA GLY A 190 11.00 -6.54 -8.75
C GLY A 190 10.99 -6.49 -10.26
N ALA A 191 10.95 -7.65 -10.93
CA ALA A 191 10.87 -7.72 -12.39
C ALA A 191 9.55 -7.13 -12.91
N GLN A 192 8.43 -7.39 -12.23
CA GLN A 192 7.13 -6.84 -12.60
C GLN A 192 7.11 -5.31 -12.50
N LEU A 193 7.63 -4.75 -11.41
CA LEU A 193 7.75 -3.30 -11.23
C LEU A 193 8.63 -2.66 -12.32
N MET A 194 9.75 -3.30 -12.70
CA MET A 194 10.59 -2.80 -13.79
C MET A 194 9.87 -2.83 -15.14
N MET A 195 9.06 -3.86 -15.42
CA MET A 195 8.24 -3.93 -16.63
C MET A 195 7.17 -2.84 -16.64
N ASP A 196 6.46 -2.65 -15.54
CA ASP A 196 5.43 -1.62 -15.39
C ASP A 196 6.04 -0.21 -15.53
N GLN A 197 7.23 0.01 -14.96
CA GLN A 197 7.96 1.26 -15.10
C GLN A 197 8.36 1.51 -16.55
N ALA A 198 8.94 0.52 -17.23
CA ALA A 198 9.33 0.63 -18.64
C ALA A 198 8.12 0.88 -19.56
N GLU A 199 6.97 0.25 -19.27
CA GLU A 199 5.74 0.50 -20.02
C GLU A 199 5.22 1.94 -19.77
N SER A 200 5.28 2.41 -18.54
CA SER A 200 4.93 3.79 -18.19
C SER A 200 5.82 4.79 -18.90
N ASP A 201 7.14 4.59 -18.88
CA ASP A 201 8.11 5.45 -19.55
C ASP A 201 7.90 5.46 -21.07
N ARG A 202 7.58 4.31 -21.65
CA ARG A 202 7.21 4.20 -23.07
C ARG A 202 5.94 5.01 -23.39
N ARG A 203 4.90 4.92 -22.57
CA ARG A 203 3.65 5.69 -22.74
C ARG A 203 3.91 7.20 -22.64
N VAL A 204 4.73 7.62 -21.67
CA VAL A 204 5.13 9.02 -21.52
C VAL A 204 5.92 9.51 -22.73
N ALA A 205 6.85 8.70 -23.23
CA ALA A 205 7.62 9.03 -24.43
C ALA A 205 6.73 9.13 -25.68
N GLN A 206 5.75 8.24 -25.84
CA GLN A 206 4.77 8.30 -26.92
C GLN A 206 3.91 9.57 -26.85
N ALA A 207 3.37 9.88 -25.67
CA ALA A 207 2.57 11.09 -25.48
C ALA A 207 3.36 12.36 -25.81
N LYS A 208 4.62 12.47 -25.37
CA LYS A 208 5.51 13.57 -25.75
C LYS A 208 5.81 13.64 -27.24
N ALA A 209 5.94 12.48 -27.90
CA ALA A 209 6.16 12.46 -29.35
C ALA A 209 4.90 12.91 -30.12
N GLU A 210 3.72 12.52 -29.67
CA GLU A 210 2.44 12.99 -30.24
C GLU A 210 2.21 14.47 -30.02
N GLU A 211 2.52 14.97 -28.83
CA GLU A 211 2.46 16.39 -28.51
C GLU A 211 3.38 17.20 -29.44
N ARG A 212 4.62 16.76 -29.63
CA ARG A 212 5.56 17.42 -30.56
C ARG A 212 5.06 17.36 -32.02
N ARG A 213 4.45 16.24 -32.45
CA ARG A 213 3.86 16.13 -33.78
C ARG A 213 2.66 17.07 -33.92
N ALA A 214 1.79 17.14 -32.92
CA ALA A 214 0.65 18.05 -32.93
C ALA A 214 1.11 19.52 -32.97
N MET A 215 2.10 19.89 -32.18
CA MET A 215 2.72 21.22 -32.23
C MET A 215 3.33 21.54 -33.60
N ALA A 216 4.04 20.60 -34.21
CA ALA A 216 4.64 20.78 -35.54
C ALA A 216 3.55 20.99 -36.62
N VAL A 217 2.47 20.20 -36.57
CA VAL A 217 1.33 20.35 -37.47
C VAL A 217 0.61 21.69 -37.24
N ALA A 218 0.40 22.08 -36.00
CA ALA A 218 -0.20 23.38 -35.67
C ALA A 218 0.66 24.53 -36.21
N HIS A 219 1.96 24.49 -36.02
CA HIS A 219 2.90 25.48 -36.54
C HIS A 219 2.92 25.53 -38.07
N GLU A 220 2.86 24.36 -38.74
CA GLU A 220 2.72 24.29 -40.19
C GLU A 220 1.42 24.96 -40.69
N GLN A 221 0.31 24.75 -40.00
CA GLN A 221 -0.95 25.38 -40.31
C GLN A 221 -0.93 26.90 -40.09
N GLU A 222 -0.31 27.36 -39.02
CA GLU A 222 -0.08 28.79 -38.74
C GLU A 222 0.76 29.43 -39.84
N MET A 223 1.84 28.79 -40.26
CA MET A 223 2.68 29.28 -41.34
C MET A 223 1.95 29.32 -42.69
N LYS A 224 1.12 28.29 -42.99
CA LYS A 224 0.27 28.30 -44.17
C LYS A 224 -0.75 29.44 -44.14
N ALA A 225 -1.37 29.67 -42.98
CA ALA A 225 -2.30 30.76 -42.79
C ALA A 225 -1.61 32.14 -42.98
N ALA A 226 -0.42 32.30 -42.38
CA ALA A 226 0.37 33.54 -42.55
C ALA A 226 0.74 33.77 -44.01
N VAL A 227 1.13 32.73 -44.75
CA VAL A 227 1.39 32.86 -46.20
C VAL A 227 0.15 33.27 -46.97
N GLN A 228 -1.03 32.74 -46.67
CA GLN A 228 -2.28 33.15 -47.31
C GLN A 228 -2.63 34.57 -46.96
N GLU A 229 -2.47 35.01 -45.71
CA GLU A 229 -2.69 36.41 -45.29
C GLU A 229 -1.75 37.39 -46.06
N MET A 230 -0.47 37.01 -46.17
CA MET A 230 0.48 37.86 -46.93
C MET A 230 0.12 37.90 -48.41
N ARG A 231 -0.34 36.77 -49.02
CA ARG A 231 -0.81 36.78 -50.40
C ARG A 231 -2.08 37.65 -50.57
N ALA A 232 -3.00 37.59 -49.61
CA ALA A 232 -4.19 38.45 -49.67
C ALA A 232 -3.81 39.93 -49.61
N LYS A 233 -2.83 40.32 -48.78
CA LYS A 233 -2.31 41.70 -48.71
C LYS A 233 -1.64 42.16 -49.99
N VAL A 234 -0.88 41.23 -50.66
CA VAL A 234 -0.30 41.53 -51.96
C VAL A 234 -1.36 41.76 -53.01
N VAL A 235 -2.39 40.88 -53.08
CA VAL A 235 -3.51 41.01 -54.04
C VAL A 235 -4.29 42.32 -53.77
N GLU A 236 -4.49 42.68 -52.49
CA GLU A 236 -5.14 43.93 -52.13
C GLU A 236 -4.33 45.16 -52.60
N ALA A 237 -3.02 45.15 -52.37
CA ALA A 237 -2.13 46.21 -52.84
C ALA A 237 -2.07 46.26 -54.38
N GLU A 238 -2.05 45.08 -55.06
CA GLU A 238 -2.12 45.07 -56.53
C GLU A 238 -3.45 45.59 -57.08
N ALA A 239 -4.59 45.39 -56.36
CA ALA A 239 -5.88 45.88 -56.73
C ALA A 239 -6.03 47.43 -56.51
N GLU A 240 -5.22 48.03 -55.65
CA GLU A 240 -5.21 49.47 -55.44
C GLU A 240 -4.53 50.20 -56.63
N VAL A 241 -3.59 49.59 -57.28
CA VAL A 241 -2.89 50.22 -58.46
C VAL A 241 -3.87 50.57 -59.58
N PRO A 242 -4.71 49.63 -60.10
CA PRO A 242 -5.71 49.97 -61.11
C PRO A 242 -6.71 51.04 -60.69
N LYS A 243 -7.10 51.03 -59.37
CA LYS A 243 -8.01 52.04 -58.81
C LYS A 243 -7.38 53.41 -58.83
N ALA A 244 -6.13 53.53 -58.40
CA ALA A 244 -5.36 54.76 -58.42
C ALA A 244 -5.14 55.28 -59.87
N MET A 245 -4.87 54.36 -60.83
CA MET A 245 -4.78 54.68 -62.26
C MET A 245 -6.10 55.20 -62.84
N ALA A 246 -7.21 54.55 -62.52
CA ALA A 246 -8.52 54.99 -62.94
C ALA A 246 -8.91 56.39 -62.36
N ALA A 247 -8.50 56.63 -61.12
CA ALA A 247 -8.70 57.97 -60.51
C ALA A 247 -7.84 59.05 -61.19
N ALA A 248 -6.56 58.77 -61.49
CA ALA A 248 -5.66 59.68 -62.19
C ALA A 248 -6.11 60.00 -63.61
N LEU A 249 -6.69 59.03 -64.32
CA LEU A 249 -7.32 59.23 -65.65
C LEU A 249 -8.57 60.14 -65.56
N ARG A 250 -9.42 59.96 -64.52
CA ARG A 250 -10.60 60.83 -64.35
C ARG A 250 -10.25 62.27 -63.97
N GLU A 251 -9.20 62.43 -63.20
CA GLU A 251 -8.70 63.74 -62.81
C GLU A 251 -7.88 64.45 -63.89
N GLY A 252 -7.68 63.84 -65.05
CA GLY A 252 -6.95 64.44 -66.16
C GLY A 252 -5.41 64.53 -65.94
N LYS A 253 -4.90 63.87 -64.92
CA LYS A 253 -3.44 63.87 -64.57
C LYS A 253 -2.67 62.86 -65.38
N LEU A 254 -3.31 61.94 -66.05
CA LEU A 254 -2.71 60.91 -66.90
C LEU A 254 -3.32 60.95 -68.30
N GLY A 255 -2.45 61.09 -69.33
CA GLY A 255 -2.89 61.05 -70.71
C GLY A 255 -3.12 59.60 -71.17
N VAL A 256 -3.96 59.43 -72.19
CA VAL A 256 -4.23 58.09 -72.75
C VAL A 256 -2.94 57.45 -73.33
N MET A 257 -2.03 58.25 -73.88
CA MET A 257 -0.75 57.79 -74.39
C MET A 257 0.19 57.34 -73.27
N ASP A 258 0.17 58.00 -72.10
CA ASP A 258 0.95 57.64 -70.94
C ASP A 258 0.51 56.30 -70.35
N TYR A 259 -0.78 56.01 -70.41
CA TYR A 259 -1.32 54.72 -69.99
C TYR A 259 -0.83 53.59 -70.88
N TYR A 260 -0.80 53.74 -72.22
CA TYR A 260 -0.26 52.71 -73.11
C TYR A 260 1.24 52.50 -72.95
N GLN A 261 2.05 53.55 -72.70
CA GLN A 261 3.45 53.44 -72.39
C GLN A 261 3.72 52.67 -71.10
N MET A 262 2.92 52.96 -70.05
CA MET A 262 3.07 52.27 -68.80
C MET A 262 2.64 50.79 -68.90
N GLN A 263 1.60 50.48 -69.69
CA GLN A 263 1.18 49.12 -69.96
C GLN A 263 2.25 48.31 -70.70
N ASN A 264 2.94 48.91 -71.67
CA ASN A 264 4.07 48.32 -72.38
C ASN A 264 5.23 48.10 -71.46
N THR A 265 5.54 49.00 -70.54
CA THR A 265 6.62 48.88 -69.56
C THR A 265 6.31 47.73 -68.56
N ILE A 266 5.07 47.59 -68.11
CA ILE A 266 4.62 46.51 -67.25
C ILE A 266 4.72 45.16 -67.96
N ALA A 267 4.30 45.10 -69.22
CA ALA A 267 4.38 43.91 -70.03
C ALA A 267 5.82 43.47 -70.30
N ASP A 268 6.75 44.42 -70.56
CA ASP A 268 8.17 44.12 -70.71
C ASP A 268 8.83 43.65 -69.41
N THR A 269 8.44 44.27 -68.28
CA THR A 269 8.92 43.85 -66.95
C THR A 269 8.43 42.43 -66.61
N SER A 270 7.16 42.12 -66.86
CA SER A 270 6.55 40.77 -66.63
C SER A 270 7.18 39.70 -67.52
N MET A 271 7.52 40.04 -68.76
CA MET A 271 8.26 39.17 -69.69
C MET A 271 9.67 38.87 -69.20
N ARG A 272 10.38 39.89 -68.69
CA ARG A 272 11.71 39.73 -68.11
C ARG A 272 11.69 38.90 -66.85
N ASP A 273 10.67 39.05 -65.98
CA ASP A 273 10.48 38.23 -64.79
C ASP A 273 10.15 36.76 -65.14
N SER A 274 9.38 36.52 -66.17
CA SER A 274 9.08 35.15 -66.61
C SER A 274 10.31 34.45 -67.17
N ILE A 275 11.19 35.18 -67.91
CA ILE A 275 12.45 34.68 -68.44
C ILE A 275 13.43 34.39 -67.27
N ALA A 276 13.50 35.28 -66.28
CA ALA A 276 14.34 35.09 -65.09
C ALA A 276 13.90 33.85 -64.28
N LYS A 277 12.60 33.62 -64.13
CA LYS A 277 12.05 32.43 -63.48
C LYS A 277 12.30 31.14 -64.30
N ALA A 278 12.28 31.19 -65.62
CA ALA A 278 12.57 30.05 -66.48
C ALA A 278 14.05 29.68 -66.51
N SER A 279 14.98 30.67 -66.26
CA SER A 279 16.40 30.46 -66.21
C SER A 279 16.99 30.12 -64.84
N ALA A 280 16.15 30.14 -63.80
CA ALA A 280 16.56 29.70 -62.44
C ALA A 280 16.78 28.18 -62.42
N PRO A 281 17.93 27.63 -61.96
CA PRO A 281 18.18 26.22 -61.90
C PRO A 281 17.17 25.54 -60.97
N GLN A 282 16.39 24.57 -61.48
CA GLN A 282 15.52 23.71 -60.71
C GLN A 282 16.39 22.95 -59.70
N SER A 283 16.28 23.28 -58.42
CA SER A 283 16.87 22.50 -57.36
C SER A 283 16.18 21.13 -57.32
N THR A 284 16.84 20.12 -57.87
CA THR A 284 16.42 18.72 -57.76
C THR A 284 16.31 18.35 -56.28
N PRO A 285 15.20 17.77 -55.82
CA PRO A 285 15.12 17.23 -54.45
C PRO A 285 16.08 16.04 -54.37
N THR A 286 17.12 16.17 -53.55
CA THR A 286 18.01 15.07 -53.18
C THR A 286 17.16 14.06 -52.38
N HIS A 287 16.81 12.96 -53.07
CA HIS A 287 16.25 11.77 -52.48
C HIS A 287 17.37 11.10 -51.66
N SER A 288 17.46 11.40 -50.37
CA SER A 288 18.31 10.65 -49.46
C SER A 288 17.67 9.26 -49.28
N LEU A 289 18.23 8.28 -49.97
CA LEU A 289 18.03 6.86 -49.70
C LEU A 289 18.66 6.55 -48.33
N GLU A 290 17.82 6.45 -47.32
CA GLU A 290 18.22 5.84 -46.07
C GLU A 290 18.08 4.32 -46.23
N LYS A 291 19.25 3.68 -46.35
CA LYS A 291 19.40 2.22 -46.19
C LYS A 291 19.76 1.92 -44.76
N LYS A 292 19.03 0.95 -44.20
CA LYS A 292 19.22 0.10 -43.02
C LYS A 292 18.76 0.62 -41.69
#